data_391dd38a7cd3fce3439f9db53dacb864
#
_entry.id   391dd38a7cd3fce3439f9db53dacb864
#
_cell.length_a   1.000
_cell.length_b   1.000
_cell.length_c   1.000
_cell.angle_alpha   90.00
_cell.angle_beta   90.00
_cell.angle_gamma   90.00
#
_symmetry.space_group_name_H-M   'P 1'
#
loop_
_entity.id
_entity.type
_entity.pdbx_description
1 polymer ?
#
loop_
_entity_poly.entity_id
_entity_poly.type
_entity_poly.pdbx_seq_one_letter_code
_entity_poly.pdbx_strand_id
1 'polypeptide(L)'
;MTRESLTVNGRQYRWPRQPLVVVCVDGCEPDYLTEAIMAGRAPWLASLRERGTCLTANAVVPTFTNPNNLSIVTGAPPSVHGICGNFFWDAETNQEVMMNDARYLRAPTILAALADAGAKVAVVTAKDKLRGLLGHKLTGICFSSEKADQVTADANGIDDALSLTGMPVPSVYSAALSEFVFAAGVALMRRERPDVMYLSTTDYVQHKHAPGTAAADAFTTMIDRYLAELDALGATVVLTADHGMNAKTDAFGRPNIVFLQDLLDGWYGAAATRVILPITDPYVVHHGALGSFATVYLATERLMDAAVRIKSLPGIALVLTRDEACHRFELPPDRVGDLVVIAERLSVIGTNRARHDLSGLDAPLRSHGGLSEQQVPLIVNRRAADLPYRRWRNFDAFDLALNHLQ
;
A
#
# COMPACT_ATOMS: atom_id res chain seq x y z
N MET A 1 -30.19 -2.30 -20.43
CA MET A 1 -29.50 -1.00 -20.61
C MET A 1 -28.03 -1.24 -20.35
N THR A 2 -27.18 -1.07 -21.35
CA THR A 2 -25.71 -1.13 -21.16
C THR A 2 -25.31 0.08 -20.32
N ARG A 3 -24.80 -0.16 -19.12
CA ARG A 3 -24.25 0.91 -18.26
C ARG A 3 -22.95 1.40 -18.89
N GLU A 4 -22.91 2.67 -19.31
CA GLU A 4 -21.74 3.23 -19.98
C GLU A 4 -20.66 3.68 -18.98
N SER A 5 -21.06 4.18 -17.82
CA SER A 5 -20.13 4.69 -16.80
C SER A 5 -20.80 4.84 -15.43
N LEU A 6 -19.99 4.99 -14.38
CA LEU A 6 -20.41 5.35 -13.02
C LEU A 6 -19.49 6.44 -12.46
N THR A 7 -20.00 7.20 -11.47
CA THR A 7 -19.22 8.23 -10.77
C THR A 7 -18.96 7.78 -9.34
N VAL A 8 -17.69 7.77 -8.93
CA VAL A 8 -17.26 7.43 -7.57
C VAL A 8 -16.29 8.51 -7.08
N ASN A 9 -16.55 9.07 -5.92
CA ASN A 9 -15.71 10.10 -5.28
C ASN A 9 -15.35 11.28 -6.22
N GLY A 10 -16.33 11.72 -7.04
CA GLY A 10 -16.15 12.82 -7.98
C GLY A 10 -15.42 12.46 -9.29
N ARG A 11 -15.04 11.19 -9.52
CA ARG A 11 -14.45 10.70 -10.76
C ARG A 11 -15.39 9.80 -11.51
N GLN A 12 -15.44 9.96 -12.83
CA GLN A 12 -16.20 9.10 -13.74
C GLN A 12 -15.33 7.94 -14.21
N TYR A 13 -15.89 6.73 -14.21
CA TYR A 13 -15.24 5.50 -14.67
C TYR A 13 -16.14 4.86 -15.72
N ARG A 14 -15.61 4.55 -16.90
CA ARG A 14 -16.31 3.77 -17.92
C ARG A 14 -16.49 2.33 -17.45
N TRP A 15 -17.53 1.68 -17.94
CA TRP A 15 -17.73 0.26 -17.69
C TRP A 15 -16.60 -0.58 -18.31
N PRO A 16 -16.05 -1.58 -17.61
CA PRO A 16 -14.99 -2.44 -18.16
C PRO A 16 -15.48 -3.18 -19.39
N ARG A 17 -14.76 -3.04 -20.50
CA ARG A 17 -15.06 -3.75 -21.76
C ARG A 17 -14.50 -5.17 -21.79
N GLN A 18 -13.50 -5.42 -20.99
CA GLN A 18 -12.80 -6.69 -20.80
C GLN A 18 -12.57 -6.88 -19.30
N PRO A 19 -12.36 -8.10 -18.81
CA PRO A 19 -11.95 -8.31 -17.43
C PRO A 19 -10.76 -7.41 -17.06
N LEU A 20 -10.91 -6.63 -16.00
CA LEU A 20 -9.88 -5.75 -15.48
C LEU A 20 -9.28 -6.34 -14.21
N VAL A 21 -7.97 -6.50 -14.17
CA VAL A 21 -7.22 -6.91 -12.98
C VAL A 21 -6.27 -5.79 -12.58
N VAL A 22 -6.53 -5.17 -11.44
CA VAL A 22 -5.62 -4.18 -10.83
C VAL A 22 -4.83 -4.89 -9.74
N VAL A 23 -3.52 -4.86 -9.87
CA VAL A 23 -2.57 -5.49 -8.96
C VAL A 23 -1.78 -4.44 -8.21
N CYS A 24 -1.84 -4.49 -6.89
CA CYS A 24 -0.99 -3.72 -5.99
C CYS A 24 0.09 -4.65 -5.42
N VAL A 25 1.34 -4.49 -5.88
CA VAL A 25 2.48 -5.22 -5.34
C VAL A 25 3.09 -4.40 -4.21
N ASP A 26 2.81 -4.80 -2.98
CA ASP A 26 3.22 -4.12 -1.76
C ASP A 26 4.75 -3.91 -1.71
N GLY A 27 5.17 -2.67 -1.47
CA GLY A 27 6.59 -2.30 -1.35
C GLY A 27 7.39 -2.32 -2.66
N CYS A 28 6.73 -2.43 -3.82
CA CYS A 28 7.41 -2.54 -5.11
C CYS A 28 7.85 -1.17 -5.66
N GLU A 29 9.04 -0.74 -5.30
CA GLU A 29 9.65 0.38 -6.02
C GLU A 29 10.05 -0.02 -7.45
N PRO A 30 10.20 0.94 -8.40
CA PRO A 30 10.51 0.64 -9.79
C PRO A 30 11.78 -0.19 -10.00
N ASP A 31 12.76 -0.09 -9.11
CA ASP A 31 14.04 -0.78 -9.21
C ASP A 31 13.89 -2.31 -9.13
N TYR A 32 12.91 -2.85 -8.37
CA TYR A 32 12.61 -4.29 -8.37
C TYR A 32 12.28 -4.82 -9.75
N LEU A 33 11.48 -4.06 -10.51
CA LEU A 33 11.09 -4.45 -11.86
C LEU A 33 12.25 -4.25 -12.84
N THR A 34 12.98 -3.14 -12.71
CA THR A 34 14.08 -2.80 -13.59
C THR A 34 15.21 -3.82 -13.50
N GLU A 35 15.64 -4.19 -12.29
CA GLU A 35 16.69 -5.19 -12.07
C GLU A 35 16.27 -6.57 -12.60
N ALA A 36 15.05 -7.02 -12.33
CA ALA A 36 14.56 -8.29 -12.84
C ALA A 36 14.45 -8.31 -14.38
N ILE A 37 14.03 -7.22 -15.01
CA ILE A 37 13.99 -7.08 -16.48
C ILE A 37 15.41 -7.14 -17.06
N MET A 38 16.34 -6.38 -16.48
CA MET A 38 17.75 -6.37 -16.92
C MET A 38 18.41 -7.72 -16.78
N ALA A 39 18.08 -8.48 -15.74
CA ALA A 39 18.53 -9.85 -15.53
C ALA A 39 17.84 -10.90 -16.43
N GLY A 40 16.88 -10.48 -17.29
CA GLY A 40 16.11 -11.38 -18.17
C GLY A 40 15.10 -12.28 -17.43
N ARG A 41 14.74 -11.93 -16.21
CA ARG A 41 13.88 -12.74 -15.34
C ARG A 41 12.39 -12.34 -15.37
N ALA A 42 12.06 -11.23 -16.03
CA ALA A 42 10.69 -10.71 -16.17
C ALA A 42 10.36 -10.42 -17.64
N PRO A 43 10.25 -11.45 -18.49
CA PRO A 43 10.07 -11.29 -19.95
C PRO A 43 8.73 -10.68 -20.33
N TRP A 44 7.64 -10.95 -19.59
CA TRP A 44 6.35 -10.34 -19.84
C TRP A 44 6.39 -8.83 -19.56
N LEU A 45 6.90 -8.42 -18.38
CA LEU A 45 7.09 -7.01 -18.05
C LEU A 45 8.00 -6.30 -19.06
N ALA A 46 9.10 -6.95 -19.50
CA ALA A 46 9.98 -6.41 -20.53
C ALA A 46 9.22 -6.11 -21.83
N SER A 47 8.33 -7.01 -22.25
CA SER A 47 7.51 -6.85 -23.45
C SER A 47 6.55 -5.65 -23.41
N LEU A 48 6.15 -5.22 -22.20
CA LEU A 48 5.22 -4.09 -22.06
C LEU A 48 5.82 -2.73 -22.43
N ARG A 49 7.14 -2.62 -22.48
CA ARG A 49 7.81 -1.41 -23.00
C ARG A 49 7.40 -1.09 -24.44
N GLU A 50 7.11 -2.12 -25.23
CA GLU A 50 6.72 -1.97 -26.63
C GLU A 50 5.20 -2.01 -26.85
N ARG A 51 4.48 -2.89 -26.15
CA ARG A 51 3.06 -3.16 -26.39
C ARG A 51 2.10 -2.61 -25.36
N GLY A 52 2.60 -2.16 -24.20
CA GLY A 52 1.84 -1.64 -23.08
C GLY A 52 2.01 -0.14 -22.88
N THR A 53 1.64 0.31 -21.71
CA THR A 53 1.88 1.68 -21.22
C THR A 53 2.61 1.57 -19.89
N CYS A 54 3.81 2.17 -19.82
CA CYS A 54 4.66 2.14 -18.63
C CYS A 54 4.85 3.57 -18.12
N LEU A 55 4.29 3.87 -16.97
CA LEU A 55 4.38 5.16 -16.28
C LEU A 55 5.02 4.98 -14.90
N THR A 56 5.56 6.08 -14.38
CA THR A 56 5.89 6.22 -12.97
C THR A 56 4.81 7.05 -12.31
N ALA A 57 4.29 6.58 -11.19
CA ALA A 57 3.27 7.26 -10.40
C ALA A 57 3.81 7.60 -9.01
N ASN A 58 3.08 8.46 -8.30
CA ASN A 58 3.37 8.74 -6.90
C ASN A 58 2.31 8.13 -6.00
N ALA A 59 2.76 7.38 -5.02
CA ALA A 59 1.95 6.97 -3.88
C ALA A 59 1.49 8.18 -3.05
N VAL A 60 0.42 8.04 -2.26
CA VAL A 60 0.06 9.07 -1.26
C VAL A 60 1.06 9.04 -0.10
N VAL A 61 1.17 10.14 0.62
CA VAL A 61 1.99 10.26 1.84
C VAL A 61 1.05 10.31 3.04
N PRO A 62 1.31 9.51 4.08
CA PRO A 62 2.43 8.58 4.26
C PRO A 62 2.37 7.38 3.31
N THR A 63 3.56 6.95 2.88
CA THR A 63 3.74 5.82 1.98
C THR A 63 3.64 4.50 2.75
N PHE A 64 2.40 4.21 3.22
CA PHE A 64 2.03 3.02 3.98
C PHE A 64 0.93 2.24 3.27
N THR A 65 0.79 0.96 3.61
CA THR A 65 -0.10 -0.01 2.95
C THR A 65 -1.57 0.44 2.97
N ASN A 66 -2.16 0.70 4.15
CA ASN A 66 -3.59 1.02 4.23
C ASN A 66 -3.97 2.30 3.47
N PRO A 67 -3.33 3.48 3.72
CA PRO A 67 -3.71 4.70 3.00
C PRO A 67 -3.59 4.56 1.49
N ASN A 68 -2.58 3.85 1.00
CA ASN A 68 -2.36 3.71 -0.44
C ASN A 68 -3.29 2.69 -1.09
N ASN A 69 -3.51 1.50 -0.48
CA ASN A 69 -4.50 0.57 -1.00
C ASN A 69 -5.89 1.20 -1.04
N LEU A 70 -6.29 1.93 0.03
CA LEU A 70 -7.59 2.61 0.04
C LEU A 70 -7.63 3.77 -0.97
N SER A 71 -6.56 4.51 -1.17
CA SER A 71 -6.49 5.51 -2.24
C SER A 71 -6.68 4.87 -3.62
N ILE A 72 -6.02 3.74 -3.91
CA ILE A 72 -6.16 3.02 -5.18
C ILE A 72 -7.62 2.60 -5.40
N VAL A 73 -8.24 1.95 -4.44
CA VAL A 73 -9.62 1.42 -4.61
C VAL A 73 -10.72 2.46 -4.46
N THR A 74 -10.43 3.66 -3.94
CA THR A 74 -11.39 4.78 -3.90
C THR A 74 -11.16 5.79 -5.03
N GLY A 75 -9.99 5.75 -5.69
CA GLY A 75 -9.57 6.74 -6.68
C GLY A 75 -9.38 8.15 -6.08
N ALA A 76 -9.11 8.25 -4.78
CA ALA A 76 -9.12 9.49 -4.03
C ALA A 76 -8.03 9.52 -2.95
N PRO A 77 -7.59 10.70 -2.48
CA PRO A 77 -6.57 10.83 -1.44
C PRO A 77 -7.12 10.57 -0.03
N PRO A 78 -6.25 10.42 0.99
CA PRO A 78 -6.62 10.21 2.39
C PRO A 78 -7.61 11.24 2.96
N SER A 79 -7.56 12.50 2.54
CA SER A 79 -8.51 13.54 2.96
C SER A 79 -9.96 13.21 2.60
N VAL A 80 -10.18 12.42 1.54
CA VAL A 80 -11.51 11.99 1.10
C VAL A 80 -11.92 10.69 1.78
N HIS A 81 -11.07 9.64 1.74
CA HIS A 81 -11.46 8.33 2.29
C HIS A 81 -11.15 8.15 3.78
N GLY A 82 -10.39 9.06 4.39
CA GLY A 82 -10.17 9.11 5.83
C GLY A 82 -9.07 8.18 6.37
N ILE A 83 -8.55 7.23 5.61
CA ILE A 83 -7.50 6.30 6.05
C ILE A 83 -6.14 6.92 5.78
N CYS A 84 -5.42 7.36 6.82
CA CYS A 84 -4.14 8.06 6.70
C CYS A 84 -2.97 7.31 7.35
N GLY A 85 -3.16 6.04 7.73
CA GLY A 85 -2.13 5.19 8.33
C GLY A 85 -2.70 3.82 8.68
N ASN A 86 -1.87 2.97 9.28
CA ASN A 86 -2.30 1.71 9.90
C ASN A 86 -2.68 1.93 11.37
N PHE A 87 -2.17 3.02 11.99
CA PHE A 87 -2.31 3.33 13.41
C PHE A 87 -2.43 4.84 13.60
N PHE A 88 -3.30 5.32 14.52
CA PHE A 88 -3.50 6.74 14.80
C PHE A 88 -3.97 6.99 16.22
N TRP A 89 -3.96 8.26 16.64
CA TRP A 89 -4.58 8.74 17.85
C TRP A 89 -6.05 9.10 17.56
N ASP A 90 -6.96 8.34 18.16
CA ASP A 90 -8.39 8.62 18.09
C ASP A 90 -8.75 9.60 19.22
N ALA A 91 -8.98 10.85 18.86
CA ALA A 91 -9.31 11.90 19.81
C ALA A 91 -10.67 11.71 20.47
N GLU A 92 -11.62 11.01 19.84
CA GLU A 92 -12.95 10.74 20.40
C GLU A 92 -12.87 9.76 21.56
N THR A 93 -12.08 8.71 21.41
CA THR A 93 -11.89 7.67 22.45
C THR A 93 -10.71 7.95 23.36
N ASN A 94 -9.88 8.94 23.02
CA ASN A 94 -8.61 9.27 23.69
C ASN A 94 -7.65 8.07 23.74
N GLN A 95 -7.57 7.28 22.66
CA GLN A 95 -6.78 6.05 22.56
C GLN A 95 -5.96 5.99 21.27
N GLU A 96 -4.86 5.25 21.35
CA GLU A 96 -4.09 4.82 20.20
C GLU A 96 -4.76 3.57 19.61
N VAL A 97 -5.20 3.63 18.36
CA VAL A 97 -5.98 2.57 17.73
C VAL A 97 -5.49 2.21 16.34
N MET A 98 -5.75 0.97 15.94
CA MET A 98 -5.50 0.52 14.57
C MET A 98 -6.57 1.04 13.62
N MET A 99 -6.15 1.59 12.48
CA MET A 99 -7.03 2.11 11.43
C MET A 99 -7.35 1.01 10.39
N ASN A 100 -7.83 -0.13 10.88
CA ASN A 100 -8.20 -1.30 10.07
C ASN A 100 -9.70 -1.65 10.15
N ASP A 101 -10.49 -0.87 10.89
CA ASP A 101 -11.94 -1.00 10.97
C ASP A 101 -12.61 -0.13 9.89
N ALA A 102 -13.58 -0.70 9.18
CA ALA A 102 -14.32 -0.03 8.12
C ALA A 102 -15.10 1.22 8.59
N ARG A 103 -15.37 1.38 9.89
CA ARG A 103 -15.96 2.61 10.47
C ARG A 103 -15.12 3.86 10.21
N TYR A 104 -13.81 3.70 10.00
CA TYR A 104 -12.91 4.81 9.68
C TYR A 104 -12.93 5.21 8.21
N LEU A 105 -13.46 4.35 7.33
CA LEU A 105 -13.57 4.63 5.91
C LEU A 105 -14.75 5.58 5.62
N ARG A 106 -14.46 6.73 5.01
CA ARG A 106 -15.44 7.81 4.76
C ARG A 106 -15.96 7.85 3.33
N ALA A 107 -15.39 7.05 2.43
CA ALA A 107 -15.70 7.08 1.01
C ALA A 107 -16.00 5.67 0.48
N PRO A 108 -16.91 5.51 -0.49
CA PRO A 108 -17.13 4.22 -1.15
C PRO A 108 -15.91 3.82 -1.97
N THR A 109 -15.67 2.51 -2.09
CA THR A 109 -14.69 1.98 -3.02
C THR A 109 -15.28 1.87 -4.42
N ILE A 110 -14.42 2.00 -5.45
CA ILE A 110 -14.77 1.73 -6.86
C ILE A 110 -15.27 0.28 -6.99
N LEU A 111 -14.70 -0.64 -6.21
CA LEU A 111 -15.04 -2.06 -6.22
C LEU A 111 -16.49 -2.28 -5.77
N ALA A 112 -16.88 -1.72 -4.62
CA ALA A 112 -18.25 -1.80 -4.12
C ALA A 112 -19.25 -1.12 -5.07
N ALA A 113 -18.88 0.07 -5.60
CA ALA A 113 -19.74 0.80 -6.52
C ALA A 113 -19.97 0.05 -7.85
N LEU A 114 -18.93 -0.63 -8.38
CA LEU A 114 -19.06 -1.48 -9.56
C LEU A 114 -19.94 -2.72 -9.27
N ALA A 115 -19.76 -3.34 -8.11
CA ALA A 115 -20.58 -4.49 -7.69
C ALA A 115 -22.05 -4.10 -7.52
N ASP A 116 -22.35 -2.98 -6.85
CA ASP A 116 -23.71 -2.43 -6.72
C ASP A 116 -24.31 -2.10 -8.09
N ALA A 117 -23.46 -1.73 -9.04
CA ALA A 117 -23.85 -1.51 -10.43
C ALA A 117 -24.04 -2.81 -11.22
N GLY A 118 -23.75 -3.99 -10.67
CA GLY A 118 -23.98 -5.31 -11.24
C GLY A 118 -22.75 -5.95 -11.88
N ALA A 119 -21.54 -5.41 -11.68
CA ALA A 119 -20.30 -6.08 -12.08
C ALA A 119 -19.99 -7.26 -11.17
N LYS A 120 -19.43 -8.31 -11.72
CA LYS A 120 -18.80 -9.38 -10.94
C LYS A 120 -17.45 -8.89 -10.43
N VAL A 121 -17.31 -8.72 -9.13
CA VAL A 121 -16.09 -8.20 -8.51
C VAL A 121 -15.44 -9.25 -7.64
N ALA A 122 -14.11 -9.38 -7.74
CA ALA A 122 -13.31 -10.24 -6.87
C ALA A 122 -12.15 -9.44 -6.25
N VAL A 123 -11.91 -9.65 -4.97
CA VAL A 123 -10.80 -9.06 -4.20
C VAL A 123 -10.04 -10.16 -3.50
N VAL A 124 -8.75 -10.25 -3.75
CA VAL A 124 -7.86 -11.17 -3.02
C VAL A 124 -6.68 -10.36 -2.48
N THR A 125 -6.47 -10.43 -1.18
CA THR A 125 -5.36 -9.74 -0.51
C THR A 125 -4.53 -10.71 0.33
N ALA A 126 -3.28 -10.38 0.56
CA ALA A 126 -2.42 -11.20 1.40
C ALA A 126 -2.88 -11.17 2.88
N LYS A 127 -3.15 -9.99 3.43
CA LYS A 127 -3.44 -9.76 4.86
C LYS A 127 -4.93 -9.59 5.15
N ASP A 128 -5.45 -10.27 6.15
CA ASP A 128 -6.87 -10.24 6.48
C ASP A 128 -7.37 -8.88 7.01
N LYS A 129 -6.53 -8.14 7.68
CA LYS A 129 -6.87 -6.78 8.15
C LYS A 129 -7.21 -5.83 7.00
N LEU A 130 -6.44 -5.88 5.92
CA LEU A 130 -6.71 -5.08 4.73
C LEU A 130 -7.97 -5.56 4.00
N ARG A 131 -8.25 -6.89 4.01
CA ARG A 131 -9.47 -7.48 3.44
C ARG A 131 -10.74 -6.81 4.01
N GLY A 132 -10.78 -6.56 5.32
CA GLY A 132 -11.93 -5.92 5.97
C GLY A 132 -12.23 -4.51 5.42
N LEU A 133 -11.19 -3.74 5.11
CA LEU A 133 -11.33 -2.41 4.50
C LEU A 133 -11.71 -2.49 3.02
N LEU A 134 -11.03 -3.35 2.25
CA LEU A 134 -11.27 -3.52 0.79
C LEU A 134 -12.64 -4.09 0.50
N GLY A 135 -13.13 -5.02 1.35
CA GLY A 135 -14.43 -5.67 1.24
C GLY A 135 -15.59 -4.87 1.84
N HIS A 136 -15.35 -3.66 2.34
CA HIS A 136 -16.43 -2.87 2.94
C HIS A 136 -17.55 -2.57 1.93
N LYS A 137 -18.76 -3.02 2.24
CA LYS A 137 -19.96 -2.93 1.38
C LYS A 137 -19.82 -3.58 -0.01
N LEU A 138 -18.85 -4.48 -0.18
CA LEU A 138 -18.68 -5.20 -1.43
C LEU A 138 -19.60 -6.41 -1.49
N THR A 139 -20.46 -6.48 -2.50
CA THR A 139 -21.18 -7.68 -2.90
C THR A 139 -20.37 -8.41 -3.96
N GLY A 140 -19.70 -9.51 -3.58
CA GLY A 140 -18.80 -10.24 -4.49
C GLY A 140 -17.83 -11.14 -3.75
N ILE A 141 -16.78 -11.57 -4.43
CA ILE A 141 -15.75 -12.42 -3.84
C ILE A 141 -14.73 -11.52 -3.10
N CYS A 142 -14.49 -11.81 -1.81
CA CYS A 142 -13.49 -11.08 -1.03
C CYS A 142 -12.87 -11.96 0.06
N PHE A 143 -11.59 -12.30 -0.07
CA PHE A 143 -10.87 -13.08 0.93
C PHE A 143 -9.38 -12.75 1.01
N SER A 144 -8.70 -13.27 2.05
CA SER A 144 -7.26 -13.14 2.24
C SER A 144 -6.56 -14.49 2.16
N SER A 145 -5.32 -14.51 1.66
CA SER A 145 -4.48 -15.72 1.71
C SER A 145 -4.08 -16.08 3.14
N GLU A 146 -3.97 -15.09 4.04
CA GLU A 146 -3.72 -15.30 5.47
C GLU A 146 -4.78 -16.19 6.15
N LYS A 147 -6.04 -16.10 5.70
CA LYS A 147 -7.20 -16.82 6.22
C LYS A 147 -7.83 -17.74 5.17
N ALA A 148 -7.03 -18.27 4.26
CA ALA A 148 -7.51 -19.08 3.14
C ALA A 148 -8.27 -20.34 3.56
N ASP A 149 -7.93 -20.92 4.73
CA ASP A 149 -8.58 -22.06 5.36
C ASP A 149 -9.92 -21.74 6.04
N GLN A 150 -10.26 -20.45 6.19
CA GLN A 150 -11.49 -19.99 6.85
C GLN A 150 -12.52 -19.40 5.86
N VAL A 151 -12.25 -19.54 4.57
CA VAL A 151 -13.09 -19.00 3.50
C VAL A 151 -14.39 -19.82 3.39
N THR A 152 -15.51 -19.12 3.29
CA THR A 152 -16.84 -19.70 3.10
C THR A 152 -17.66 -18.91 2.06
N ALA A 153 -18.62 -19.56 1.40
CA ALA A 153 -19.49 -18.89 0.44
C ALA A 153 -20.22 -17.69 1.03
N ASP A 154 -20.77 -17.83 2.23
CA ASP A 154 -21.56 -16.78 2.88
C ASP A 154 -20.72 -15.55 3.25
N ALA A 155 -19.48 -15.74 3.71
CA ALA A 155 -18.63 -14.65 4.16
C ALA A 155 -17.74 -14.06 3.03
N ASN A 156 -17.37 -14.88 2.05
CA ASN A 156 -16.33 -14.55 1.09
C ASN A 156 -16.74 -14.69 -0.37
N GLY A 157 -17.94 -15.22 -0.67
CA GLY A 157 -18.46 -15.41 -2.02
C GLY A 157 -17.89 -16.62 -2.76
N ILE A 158 -17.07 -17.45 -2.11
CA ILE A 158 -16.59 -18.76 -2.59
C ILE A 158 -16.52 -19.76 -1.45
N ASP A 159 -16.62 -21.05 -1.76
CA ASP A 159 -16.69 -22.12 -0.74
C ASP A 159 -15.33 -22.48 -0.14
N ASP A 160 -14.27 -22.50 -0.96
CA ASP A 160 -12.96 -23.06 -0.59
C ASP A 160 -11.83 -22.45 -1.42
N ALA A 161 -10.99 -21.63 -0.78
CA ALA A 161 -9.86 -21.00 -1.43
C ALA A 161 -8.67 -21.97 -1.63
N LEU A 162 -8.53 -23.00 -0.77
CA LEU A 162 -7.46 -23.98 -0.89
C LEU A 162 -7.71 -24.89 -2.10
N SER A 163 -8.92 -25.39 -2.26
CA SER A 163 -9.31 -26.16 -3.45
C SER A 163 -9.28 -25.33 -4.72
N LEU A 164 -9.60 -24.02 -4.65
CA LEU A 164 -9.52 -23.11 -5.78
C LEU A 164 -8.10 -23.00 -6.33
N THR A 165 -7.10 -22.90 -5.45
CA THR A 165 -5.70 -22.68 -5.82
C THR A 165 -4.88 -23.97 -5.94
N GLY A 166 -5.29 -25.03 -5.27
CA GLY A 166 -4.50 -26.25 -5.09
C GLY A 166 -3.28 -26.06 -4.18
N MET A 167 -3.20 -24.95 -3.45
CA MET A 167 -2.08 -24.61 -2.56
C MET A 167 -2.47 -24.84 -1.09
N PRO A 168 -1.51 -25.21 -0.22
CA PRO A 168 -1.74 -25.23 1.22
C PRO A 168 -1.87 -23.82 1.78
N VAL A 169 -2.36 -23.70 3.03
CA VAL A 169 -2.35 -22.41 3.76
C VAL A 169 -0.93 -21.87 3.83
N PRO A 170 -0.66 -20.68 3.28
CA PRO A 170 0.69 -20.13 3.28
C PRO A 170 1.07 -19.59 4.67
N SER A 171 2.36 -19.66 5.00
CA SER A 171 2.89 -18.97 6.18
C SER A 171 2.80 -17.47 6.00
N VAL A 172 2.39 -16.74 7.05
CA VAL A 172 2.29 -15.27 7.06
C VAL A 172 3.64 -14.59 6.74
N TYR A 173 4.74 -15.21 7.18
CA TYR A 173 6.11 -14.72 6.94
C TYR A 173 6.79 -15.49 5.80
N SER A 174 6.17 -15.49 4.62
CA SER A 174 6.74 -16.13 3.43
C SER A 174 6.29 -15.45 2.14
N ALA A 175 7.06 -15.63 1.07
CA ALA A 175 6.68 -15.21 -0.28
C ALA A 175 5.42 -15.94 -0.78
N ALA A 176 5.16 -17.15 -0.27
CA ALA A 176 3.99 -17.96 -0.62
C ALA A 176 2.66 -17.28 -0.27
N LEU A 177 2.65 -16.35 0.74
CA LEU A 177 1.46 -15.58 1.07
C LEU A 177 1.01 -14.69 -0.12
N SER A 178 1.96 -14.07 -0.81
CA SER A 178 1.71 -13.28 -2.03
C SER A 178 1.49 -14.17 -3.25
N GLU A 179 2.20 -15.30 -3.37
CA GLU A 179 2.00 -16.22 -4.48
C GLU A 179 0.57 -16.78 -4.50
N PHE A 180 0.02 -17.10 -3.32
CA PHE A 180 -1.37 -17.55 -3.18
C PHE A 180 -2.37 -16.52 -3.74
N VAL A 181 -2.14 -15.21 -3.54
CA VAL A 181 -2.99 -14.14 -4.10
C VAL A 181 -3.02 -14.22 -5.62
N PHE A 182 -1.88 -14.40 -6.26
CA PHE A 182 -1.81 -14.50 -7.72
C PHE A 182 -2.42 -15.81 -8.23
N ALA A 183 -2.13 -16.94 -7.58
CA ALA A 183 -2.71 -18.24 -7.93
C ALA A 183 -4.24 -18.19 -7.85
N ALA A 184 -4.78 -17.60 -6.79
CA ALA A 184 -6.21 -17.38 -6.63
C ALA A 184 -6.77 -16.46 -7.73
N GLY A 185 -6.07 -15.36 -8.07
CA GLY A 185 -6.46 -14.47 -9.14
C GLY A 185 -6.59 -15.16 -10.49
N VAL A 186 -5.61 -15.99 -10.86
CA VAL A 186 -5.65 -16.78 -12.09
C VAL A 186 -6.77 -17.82 -12.07
N ALA A 187 -6.94 -18.52 -10.94
CA ALA A 187 -8.00 -19.54 -10.79
C ALA A 187 -9.41 -18.91 -10.88
N LEU A 188 -9.61 -17.75 -10.22
CA LEU A 188 -10.86 -16.98 -10.33
C LEU A 188 -11.11 -16.49 -11.76
N MET A 189 -10.08 -16.02 -12.47
CA MET A 189 -10.22 -15.60 -13.86
C MET A 189 -10.66 -16.75 -14.77
N ARG A 190 -10.16 -17.97 -14.53
CA ARG A 190 -10.54 -19.17 -15.28
C ARG A 190 -11.94 -19.67 -14.95
N ARG A 191 -12.32 -19.63 -13.67
CA ARG A 191 -13.57 -20.25 -13.17
C ARG A 191 -14.75 -19.28 -13.19
N GLU A 192 -14.58 -18.09 -12.62
CA GLU A 192 -15.65 -17.13 -12.35
C GLU A 192 -15.69 -15.98 -13.38
N ARG A 193 -14.56 -15.70 -14.02
CA ARG A 193 -14.37 -14.62 -15.00
C ARG A 193 -14.95 -13.28 -14.51
N PRO A 194 -14.45 -12.73 -13.38
CA PRO A 194 -14.95 -11.46 -12.86
C PRO A 194 -14.71 -10.31 -13.86
N ASP A 195 -15.62 -9.33 -13.86
CA ASP A 195 -15.48 -8.10 -14.65
C ASP A 195 -14.33 -7.24 -14.12
N VAL A 196 -14.16 -7.22 -12.79
CA VAL A 196 -13.10 -6.48 -12.10
C VAL A 196 -12.52 -7.31 -10.97
N MET A 197 -11.20 -7.35 -10.89
CA MET A 197 -10.45 -8.01 -9.83
C MET A 197 -9.39 -7.06 -9.24
N TYR A 198 -9.26 -7.07 -7.92
CA TYR A 198 -8.19 -6.39 -7.20
C TYR A 198 -7.35 -7.40 -6.45
N LEU A 199 -6.04 -7.41 -6.72
CA LEU A 199 -5.07 -8.29 -6.10
C LEU A 199 -4.06 -7.46 -5.32
N SER A 200 -3.86 -7.74 -4.02
CA SER A 200 -2.89 -7.01 -3.19
C SER A 200 -2.00 -7.97 -2.42
N THR A 201 -0.69 -7.82 -2.57
CA THR A 201 0.32 -8.68 -1.96
C THR A 201 0.73 -8.20 -0.56
N THR A 202 1.83 -8.73 -0.03
CA THR A 202 2.52 -8.23 1.17
C THR A 202 3.99 -7.96 0.85
N ASP A 203 4.58 -7.02 1.55
CA ASP A 203 5.95 -6.52 1.42
C ASP A 203 7.01 -7.31 2.19
N TYR A 204 6.68 -8.53 2.63
CA TYR A 204 7.61 -9.36 3.39
C TYR A 204 8.97 -9.56 2.70
N VAL A 205 8.95 -9.80 1.37
CA VAL A 205 10.17 -9.96 0.58
C VAL A 205 10.95 -8.65 0.52
N GLN A 206 10.27 -7.54 0.30
CA GLN A 206 10.85 -6.21 0.14
C GLN A 206 11.50 -5.69 1.44
N HIS A 207 10.97 -6.06 2.60
CA HIS A 207 11.58 -5.75 3.89
C HIS A 207 12.92 -6.47 4.12
N LYS A 208 13.13 -7.64 3.50
CA LYS A 208 14.33 -8.47 3.69
C LYS A 208 15.33 -8.38 2.55
N HIS A 209 14.85 -8.16 1.33
CA HIS A 209 15.64 -8.31 0.13
C HIS A 209 15.60 -7.07 -0.75
N ALA A 210 16.75 -6.46 -1.00
CA ALA A 210 16.89 -5.33 -1.91
C ALA A 210 16.69 -5.75 -3.37
N PRO A 211 16.35 -4.81 -4.28
CA PRO A 211 16.36 -5.04 -5.72
C PRO A 211 17.65 -5.69 -6.20
N GLY A 212 17.57 -6.59 -7.18
CA GLY A 212 18.72 -7.32 -7.74
C GLY A 212 19.27 -8.47 -6.89
N THR A 213 18.69 -8.73 -5.72
CA THR A 213 19.02 -9.93 -4.94
C THR A 213 18.28 -11.17 -5.50
N ALA A 214 18.84 -12.36 -5.35
CA ALA A 214 18.26 -13.59 -5.88
C ALA A 214 16.82 -13.83 -5.38
N ALA A 215 16.51 -13.50 -4.13
CA ALA A 215 15.17 -13.66 -3.57
C ALA A 215 14.19 -12.63 -4.14
N ALA A 216 14.60 -11.37 -4.31
CA ALA A 216 13.78 -10.34 -4.95
C ALA A 216 13.51 -10.66 -6.43
N ASP A 217 14.53 -11.13 -7.13
CA ASP A 217 14.41 -11.57 -8.53
C ASP A 217 13.45 -12.76 -8.68
N ALA A 218 13.58 -13.77 -7.80
CA ALA A 218 12.67 -14.93 -7.80
C ALA A 218 11.22 -14.51 -7.55
N PHE A 219 11.00 -13.57 -6.64
CA PHE A 219 9.67 -13.00 -6.35
C PHE A 219 9.11 -12.25 -7.56
N THR A 220 9.92 -11.41 -8.22
CA THR A 220 9.49 -10.68 -9.43
C THR A 220 9.26 -11.65 -10.60
N THR A 221 10.04 -12.72 -10.75
CA THR A 221 9.82 -13.77 -11.75
C THR A 221 8.47 -14.47 -11.53
N MET A 222 8.14 -14.77 -10.29
CA MET A 222 6.84 -15.36 -9.94
C MET A 222 5.70 -14.42 -10.35
N ILE A 223 5.78 -13.13 -9.99
CA ILE A 223 4.80 -12.12 -10.38
C ILE A 223 4.65 -12.05 -11.91
N ASP A 224 5.75 -11.92 -12.63
CA ASP A 224 5.78 -11.83 -14.11
C ASP A 224 5.03 -12.99 -14.77
N ARG A 225 5.24 -14.21 -14.27
CA ARG A 225 4.56 -15.42 -14.77
C ARG A 225 3.04 -15.33 -14.59
N TYR A 226 2.57 -14.98 -13.40
CA TYR A 226 1.13 -14.90 -13.13
C TYR A 226 0.45 -13.76 -13.89
N LEU A 227 1.12 -12.59 -14.03
CA LEU A 227 0.60 -11.49 -14.83
C LEU A 227 0.52 -11.86 -16.33
N ALA A 228 1.49 -12.60 -16.83
CA ALA A 228 1.45 -13.16 -18.19
C ALA A 228 0.26 -14.12 -18.39
N GLU A 229 -0.06 -14.96 -17.39
CA GLU A 229 -1.23 -15.84 -17.44
C GLU A 229 -2.54 -15.05 -17.46
N LEU A 230 -2.68 -14.02 -16.63
CA LEU A 230 -3.87 -13.16 -16.62
C LEU A 230 -4.06 -12.42 -17.95
N ASP A 231 -2.97 -11.93 -18.55
CA ASP A 231 -2.99 -11.32 -19.89
C ASP A 231 -3.39 -12.32 -20.97
N ALA A 232 -2.87 -13.54 -20.92
CA ALA A 232 -3.23 -14.63 -21.84
C ALA A 232 -4.71 -15.06 -21.72
N LEU A 233 -5.31 -14.90 -20.53
CA LEU A 233 -6.75 -15.11 -20.31
C LEU A 233 -7.62 -13.95 -20.81
N GLY A 234 -7.01 -12.91 -21.41
CA GLY A 234 -7.69 -11.76 -22.02
C GLY A 234 -7.96 -10.61 -21.05
N ALA A 235 -7.37 -10.61 -19.87
CA ALA A 235 -7.54 -9.51 -18.92
C ALA A 235 -6.74 -8.26 -19.33
N THR A 236 -7.32 -7.08 -19.08
CA THR A 236 -6.54 -5.87 -18.92
C THR A 236 -5.88 -5.92 -17.55
N VAL A 237 -4.55 -5.93 -17.51
CA VAL A 237 -3.77 -6.03 -16.28
C VAL A 237 -3.08 -4.72 -15.99
N VAL A 238 -3.36 -4.13 -14.83
CA VAL A 238 -2.68 -2.95 -14.31
C VAL A 238 -1.82 -3.36 -13.14
N LEU A 239 -0.54 -3.05 -13.19
CA LEU A 239 0.41 -3.22 -12.09
C LEU A 239 0.74 -1.86 -11.49
N THR A 240 0.54 -1.73 -10.17
CA THR A 240 1.01 -0.61 -9.37
C THR A 240 1.55 -1.10 -8.03
N ALA A 241 1.98 -0.18 -7.19
CA ALA A 241 2.34 -0.46 -5.81
C ALA A 241 1.73 0.60 -4.88
N ASP A 242 1.61 0.26 -3.63
CA ASP A 242 1.19 1.18 -2.57
C ASP A 242 2.33 2.10 -2.13
N HIS A 243 3.58 1.61 -2.14
CA HIS A 243 4.80 2.37 -1.85
C HIS A 243 6.03 1.64 -2.36
N GLY A 244 7.18 2.30 -2.28
CA GLY A 244 8.50 1.71 -2.44
C GLY A 244 9.08 1.22 -1.11
N MET A 245 10.38 0.82 -1.12
CA MET A 245 11.08 0.27 0.03
C MET A 245 12.55 0.64 -0.01
N ASN A 246 13.08 1.27 1.04
CA ASN A 246 14.50 1.65 1.09
C ASN A 246 15.23 1.05 2.28
N ALA A 247 16.56 0.91 2.13
CA ALA A 247 17.43 0.63 3.26
C ALA A 247 17.37 1.77 4.29
N LYS A 248 17.37 1.41 5.58
CA LYS A 248 17.30 2.34 6.72
C LYS A 248 18.48 2.12 7.65
N THR A 249 19.67 2.13 7.07
CA THR A 249 20.91 1.83 7.75
C THR A 249 21.94 2.94 7.52
N ASP A 250 22.86 3.07 8.47
CA ASP A 250 24.05 3.90 8.33
C ASP A 250 25.10 3.25 7.40
N ALA A 251 26.23 3.94 7.21
CA ALA A 251 27.31 3.44 6.37
C ALA A 251 27.96 2.13 6.86
N PHE A 252 27.68 1.71 8.08
CA PHE A 252 28.14 0.46 8.68
C PHE A 252 27.08 -0.65 8.68
N GLY A 253 25.91 -0.40 8.06
CA GLY A 253 24.82 -1.35 8.01
C GLY A 253 23.97 -1.42 9.28
N ARG A 254 24.18 -0.54 10.25
CA ARG A 254 23.40 -0.50 11.50
C ARG A 254 22.10 0.29 11.29
N PRO A 255 20.99 -0.09 11.94
CA PRO A 255 19.74 0.67 11.87
C PRO A 255 19.93 2.15 12.22
N ASN A 256 19.48 3.04 11.33
CA ASN A 256 19.60 4.50 11.48
C ASN A 256 18.27 5.07 11.97
N ILE A 257 18.10 5.20 13.29
CA ILE A 257 16.83 5.47 13.96
C ILE A 257 16.89 6.78 14.75
N VAL A 258 15.90 7.64 14.53
CA VAL A 258 15.62 8.80 15.38
C VAL A 258 14.53 8.43 16.38
N PHE A 259 14.87 8.20 17.63
CA PHE A 259 13.90 7.91 18.70
C PHE A 259 13.26 9.23 19.17
N LEU A 260 12.22 9.65 18.44
CA LEU A 260 11.67 11.01 18.56
C LEU A 260 10.97 11.26 19.91
N GLN A 261 10.28 10.25 20.48
CA GLN A 261 9.65 10.42 21.79
C GLN A 261 10.69 10.61 22.91
N ASP A 262 11.80 9.85 22.88
CA ASP A 262 12.87 10.01 23.88
C ASP A 262 13.44 11.43 23.87
N LEU A 263 13.63 12.01 22.67
CA LEU A 263 14.13 13.37 22.50
C LEU A 263 13.13 14.42 23.02
N LEU A 264 11.85 14.27 22.67
CA LEU A 264 10.79 15.17 23.10
C LEU A 264 10.56 15.11 24.61
N ASP A 265 10.63 13.91 25.21
CA ASP A 265 10.54 13.72 26.66
C ASP A 265 11.73 14.38 27.38
N GLY A 266 12.93 14.31 26.77
CA GLY A 266 14.11 15.00 27.27
C GLY A 266 14.00 16.53 27.23
N TRP A 267 13.29 17.09 26.24
CA TRP A 267 13.14 18.55 26.07
C TRP A 267 11.99 19.13 26.89
N TYR A 268 10.88 18.42 26.99
CA TYR A 268 9.62 18.97 27.53
C TYR A 268 9.07 18.22 28.75
N GLY A 269 9.71 17.13 29.15
CA GLY A 269 9.23 16.23 30.20
C GLY A 269 8.34 15.13 29.66
N ALA A 270 8.34 14.02 30.39
CA ALA A 270 7.52 12.84 30.04
C ALA A 270 6.03 13.18 29.96
N ALA A 271 5.34 12.59 28.99
CA ALA A 271 3.92 12.80 28.70
C ALA A 271 3.52 14.22 28.26
N ALA A 272 4.49 15.12 28.03
CA ALA A 272 4.20 16.46 27.50
C ALA A 272 3.91 16.48 26.01
N THR A 273 4.29 15.42 25.31
CA THR A 273 4.10 15.20 23.88
C THR A 273 3.74 13.73 23.61
N ARG A 274 3.19 13.47 22.43
CA ARG A 274 2.91 12.11 21.97
C ARG A 274 3.36 11.94 20.52
N VAL A 275 4.21 10.96 20.27
CA VAL A 275 4.62 10.54 18.92
C VAL A 275 3.80 9.33 18.52
N ILE A 276 3.13 9.42 17.38
CA ILE A 276 2.40 8.32 16.75
C ILE A 276 3.13 7.94 15.46
N LEU A 277 3.43 6.65 15.33
CA LEU A 277 3.95 6.06 14.10
C LEU A 277 2.81 5.37 13.35
N PRO A 278 2.30 5.94 12.24
CA PRO A 278 1.20 5.34 11.48
C PRO A 278 1.53 3.98 10.86
N ILE A 279 2.80 3.56 10.84
CA ILE A 279 3.23 2.22 10.43
C ILE A 279 2.99 1.14 11.51
N THR A 280 2.75 1.54 12.77
CA THR A 280 2.64 0.60 13.88
C THR A 280 1.61 -0.48 13.59
N ASP A 281 2.06 -1.73 13.63
CA ASP A 281 1.23 -2.93 13.65
C ASP A 281 1.78 -3.86 14.72
N PRO A 282 1.08 -4.05 15.85
CA PRO A 282 1.56 -4.88 16.96
C PRO A 282 1.68 -6.37 16.61
N TYR A 283 1.17 -6.79 15.44
CA TYR A 283 1.26 -8.17 14.96
C TYR A 283 2.39 -8.38 13.94
N VAL A 284 3.06 -7.30 13.49
CA VAL A 284 4.15 -7.35 12.52
C VAL A 284 5.40 -6.75 13.13
N VAL A 285 6.35 -7.61 13.50
CA VAL A 285 7.55 -7.21 14.27
C VAL A 285 8.84 -7.22 13.46
N HIS A 286 8.84 -7.73 12.23
CA HIS A 286 10.07 -7.94 11.44
C HIS A 286 10.81 -6.66 11.02
N HIS A 287 10.16 -5.49 11.10
CA HIS A 287 10.78 -4.17 10.89
C HIS A 287 10.76 -3.30 12.15
N GLY A 288 10.52 -3.89 13.32
CA GLY A 288 10.48 -3.18 14.61
C GLY A 288 9.40 -2.11 14.73
N ALA A 289 8.34 -2.13 13.87
CA ALA A 289 7.31 -1.09 13.73
C ALA A 289 7.90 0.32 13.47
N LEU A 290 9.02 0.39 12.74
CA LEU A 290 9.74 1.61 12.40
C LEU A 290 9.43 2.06 10.97
N GLY A 291 9.21 3.35 10.78
CA GLY A 291 8.93 3.94 9.47
C GLY A 291 9.50 5.36 9.32
N SER A 292 9.40 5.92 8.12
CA SER A 292 9.96 7.23 7.82
C SER A 292 8.97 8.38 7.98
N PHE A 293 7.81 8.14 8.65
CA PHE A 293 6.78 9.15 8.90
C PHE A 293 6.26 9.03 10.32
N ALA A 294 6.11 10.15 11.00
CA ALA A 294 5.49 10.24 12.32
C ALA A 294 4.57 11.45 12.42
N THR A 295 3.59 11.40 13.31
CA THR A 295 2.85 12.57 13.77
C THR A 295 3.13 12.84 15.24
N VAL A 296 3.17 14.11 15.62
CA VAL A 296 3.43 14.55 16.99
C VAL A 296 2.26 15.38 17.49
N TYR A 297 1.73 15.01 18.65
CA TYR A 297 0.71 15.78 19.38
C TYR A 297 1.39 16.51 20.53
N LEU A 298 1.15 17.82 20.64
CA LEU A 298 1.75 18.67 21.69
C LEU A 298 0.92 19.94 21.89
N ALA A 299 1.18 20.62 23.00
CA ALA A 299 0.53 21.89 23.30
C ALA A 299 1.01 23.00 22.34
N THR A 300 0.09 23.88 21.93
CA THR A 300 0.31 24.91 20.90
C THR A 300 1.49 25.85 21.20
N GLU A 301 1.73 26.19 22.45
CA GLU A 301 2.85 27.06 22.86
C GLU A 301 4.24 26.44 22.61
N ARG A 302 4.30 25.12 22.42
CA ARG A 302 5.54 24.39 22.13
C ARG A 302 5.76 24.11 20.64
N LEU A 303 4.74 24.34 19.82
CA LEU A 303 4.70 23.93 18.42
C LEU A 303 5.93 24.39 17.62
N MET A 304 6.22 25.69 17.67
CA MET A 304 7.31 26.27 16.89
C MET A 304 8.69 25.87 17.42
N ASP A 305 8.86 25.82 18.75
CA ASP A 305 10.14 25.37 19.35
C ASP A 305 10.40 23.90 19.00
N ALA A 306 9.40 23.03 19.12
CA ALA A 306 9.51 21.63 18.74
C ALA A 306 9.82 21.45 17.24
N ALA A 307 9.13 22.18 16.37
CA ALA A 307 9.36 22.12 14.93
C ALA A 307 10.81 22.48 14.56
N VAL A 308 11.35 23.55 15.15
CA VAL A 308 12.75 23.99 14.92
C VAL A 308 13.73 22.94 15.43
N ARG A 309 13.56 22.43 16.65
CA ARG A 309 14.45 21.43 17.25
C ARG A 309 14.43 20.12 16.47
N ILE A 310 13.23 19.61 16.12
CA ILE A 310 13.11 18.35 15.35
C ILE A 310 13.76 18.52 13.98
N LYS A 311 13.53 19.65 13.29
CA LYS A 311 14.11 19.91 11.96
C LYS A 311 15.63 19.94 11.96
N SER A 312 16.26 20.27 13.09
CA SER A 312 17.74 20.30 13.22
C SER A 312 18.36 18.91 13.49
N LEU A 313 17.54 17.89 13.73
CA LEU A 313 18.04 16.53 14.02
C LEU A 313 18.60 15.88 12.75
N PRO A 314 19.77 15.22 12.83
CA PRO A 314 20.25 14.35 11.78
C PRO A 314 19.20 13.24 11.47
N GLY A 315 19.00 12.94 10.20
CA GLY A 315 18.05 11.92 9.75
C GLY A 315 16.59 12.42 9.58
N ILE A 316 16.32 13.71 9.83
CA ILE A 316 15.02 14.34 9.57
C ILE A 316 15.09 15.20 8.31
N ALA A 317 14.29 14.85 7.31
CA ALA A 317 14.18 15.58 6.05
C ALA A 317 13.18 16.73 6.09
N LEU A 318 12.05 16.56 6.80
CA LEU A 318 10.95 17.51 6.76
C LEU A 318 10.16 17.51 8.06
N VAL A 319 9.80 18.72 8.50
CA VAL A 319 8.84 18.94 9.58
C VAL A 319 7.81 19.93 9.08
N LEU A 320 6.55 19.60 9.21
CA LEU A 320 5.39 20.43 8.80
C LEU A 320 4.41 20.54 9.95
N THR A 321 3.74 21.67 10.04
CA THR A 321 2.54 21.80 10.86
C THR A 321 1.42 20.93 10.29
N ARG A 322 0.37 20.66 11.09
CA ARG A 322 -0.83 19.93 10.63
C ARG A 322 -1.39 20.51 9.35
N ASP A 323 -1.61 21.82 9.30
CA ASP A 323 -2.23 22.49 8.16
C ASP A 323 -1.37 22.38 6.89
N GLU A 324 -0.05 22.57 7.01
CA GLU A 324 0.89 22.42 5.91
C GLU A 324 0.91 20.98 5.39
N ALA A 325 0.93 20.00 6.30
CA ALA A 325 0.94 18.58 5.95
C ALA A 325 -0.38 18.15 5.30
N CYS A 326 -1.51 18.55 5.85
CA CYS A 326 -2.83 18.25 5.31
C CYS A 326 -3.01 18.87 3.91
N HIS A 327 -2.56 20.10 3.71
CA HIS A 327 -2.61 20.74 2.40
C HIS A 327 -1.68 20.04 1.40
N ARG A 328 -0.43 19.75 1.80
CA ARG A 328 0.60 19.19 0.90
C ARG A 328 0.36 17.75 0.53
N PHE A 329 -0.12 16.94 1.48
CA PHE A 329 -0.26 15.49 1.35
C PHE A 329 -1.71 15.02 1.30
N GLU A 330 -2.67 15.94 1.27
CA GLU A 330 -4.10 15.65 1.22
C GLU A 330 -4.53 14.72 2.36
N LEU A 331 -4.13 15.06 3.62
CA LEU A 331 -4.44 14.28 4.81
C LEU A 331 -5.72 14.79 5.49
N PRO A 332 -6.44 13.93 6.24
CA PRO A 332 -7.60 14.33 7.03
C PRO A 332 -7.13 15.03 8.32
N PRO A 333 -7.45 16.32 8.55
CA PRO A 333 -6.86 17.08 9.65
C PRO A 333 -7.27 16.61 11.05
N ASP A 334 -8.40 15.93 11.17
CA ASP A 334 -8.89 15.34 12.42
C ASP A 334 -8.16 14.04 12.83
N ARG A 335 -7.27 13.51 11.98
CA ARG A 335 -6.52 12.27 12.20
C ARG A 335 -5.01 12.43 12.11
N VAL A 336 -4.55 13.67 12.14
CA VAL A 336 -3.12 14.03 12.05
C VAL A 336 -2.72 14.83 13.27
N GLY A 337 -1.52 14.59 13.81
CA GLY A 337 -0.98 15.35 14.92
C GLY A 337 -0.66 16.81 14.57
N ASP A 338 -0.24 17.60 15.56
CA ASP A 338 0.07 19.00 15.40
C ASP A 338 1.30 19.25 14.51
N LEU A 339 2.24 18.28 14.51
CA LEU A 339 3.36 18.23 13.57
C LEU A 339 3.38 16.89 12.82
N VAL A 340 3.82 16.95 11.58
CA VAL A 340 4.22 15.81 10.75
C VAL A 340 5.72 15.85 10.56
N VAL A 341 6.38 14.71 10.83
CA VAL A 341 7.83 14.54 10.73
C VAL A 341 8.13 13.45 9.73
N ILE A 342 9.00 13.74 8.76
CA ILE A 342 9.44 12.79 7.73
C ILE A 342 10.95 12.62 7.82
N ALA A 343 11.40 11.38 7.87
CA ALA A 343 12.83 11.04 7.91
C ALA A 343 13.49 11.16 6.53
N GLU A 344 14.80 11.28 6.53
CA GLU A 344 15.63 11.14 5.34
C GLU A 344 15.57 9.71 4.78
N ARG A 345 16.01 9.54 3.52
CA ARG A 345 15.94 8.27 2.79
C ARG A 345 16.49 7.08 3.58
N LEU A 346 17.63 7.24 4.25
CA LEU A 346 18.32 6.16 4.96
C LEU A 346 17.98 6.10 6.46
N SER A 347 16.94 6.84 6.90
CA SER A 347 16.58 6.96 8.30
C SER A 347 15.13 6.53 8.54
N VAL A 348 14.85 6.10 9.76
CA VAL A 348 13.49 5.87 10.28
C VAL A 348 13.29 6.62 11.59
N ILE A 349 12.02 6.79 11.94
CA ILE A 349 11.58 7.37 13.20
C ILE A 349 11.06 6.23 14.09
N GLY A 350 11.48 6.22 15.34
CA GLY A 350 10.93 5.42 16.42
C GLY A 350 10.24 6.31 17.45
N THR A 351 9.42 5.72 18.32
CA THR A 351 8.89 6.39 19.50
C THR A 351 9.99 6.47 20.56
N ASN A 352 10.01 5.58 21.53
CA ASN A 352 11.12 5.42 22.47
C ASN A 352 11.83 4.08 22.25
N ARG A 353 13.09 4.03 22.62
CA ARG A 353 13.96 2.86 22.39
C ARG A 353 13.37 1.56 22.98
N ALA A 354 12.69 1.64 24.10
CA ALA A 354 12.13 0.47 24.77
C ALA A 354 10.95 -0.18 24.06
N ARG A 355 10.30 0.54 23.13
CA ARG A 355 9.13 0.03 22.37
C ARG A 355 9.49 -0.65 21.04
N HIS A 356 10.76 -0.60 20.63
CA HIS A 356 11.20 -1.15 19.35
C HIS A 356 12.22 -2.27 19.60
N ASP A 357 11.75 -3.51 19.55
CA ASP A 357 12.62 -4.68 19.62
C ASP A 357 13.22 -4.95 18.23
N LEU A 358 14.55 -4.85 18.15
CA LEU A 358 15.32 -5.08 16.93
C LEU A 358 16.07 -6.42 16.97
N SER A 359 15.91 -7.22 18.04
CA SER A 359 16.61 -8.50 18.20
C SER A 359 16.22 -9.53 17.13
N GLY A 360 15.03 -9.37 16.53
CA GLY A 360 14.54 -10.22 15.44
C GLY A 360 15.00 -9.83 14.03
N LEU A 361 15.83 -8.78 13.86
CA LEU A 361 16.35 -8.40 12.56
C LEU A 361 17.40 -9.42 12.09
N ASP A 362 17.05 -10.20 11.07
CA ASP A 362 17.93 -11.18 10.41
C ASP A 362 18.52 -10.66 9.09
N ALA A 363 18.18 -9.43 8.71
CA ALA A 363 18.65 -8.70 7.53
C ALA A 363 18.81 -7.20 7.87
N PRO A 364 19.56 -6.41 7.08
CA PRO A 364 19.62 -4.97 7.23
C PRO A 364 18.24 -4.35 7.21
N LEU A 365 17.95 -3.41 8.14
CA LEU A 365 16.65 -2.77 8.24
C LEU A 365 16.26 -2.11 6.92
N ARG A 366 15.10 -2.47 6.39
CA ARG A 366 14.44 -1.83 5.26
C ARG A 366 13.05 -1.41 5.69
N SER A 367 12.62 -0.23 5.31
CA SER A 367 11.31 0.32 5.67
C SER A 367 10.88 1.40 4.69
N HIS A 368 9.71 1.99 4.95
CA HIS A 368 9.02 2.94 4.12
C HIS A 368 8.27 3.99 4.95
N GLY A 369 7.42 4.80 4.34
CA GLY A 369 6.59 5.80 5.00
C GLY A 369 6.89 7.24 4.58
N GLY A 370 8.07 7.50 4.04
CA GLY A 370 8.57 8.82 3.68
C GLY A 370 8.38 9.20 2.20
N LEU A 371 9.05 10.29 1.82
CA LEU A 371 9.02 10.78 0.43
C LEU A 371 9.87 9.94 -0.51
N SER A 372 10.90 9.30 0.01
CA SER A 372 11.82 8.46 -0.78
C SER A 372 11.17 7.18 -1.30
N GLU A 373 10.08 6.73 -0.70
CA GLU A 373 9.30 5.56 -1.09
C GLU A 373 8.05 5.91 -1.90
N GLN A 374 7.93 7.17 -2.36
CA GLN A 374 6.73 7.66 -3.03
C GLN A 374 6.62 7.23 -4.50
N GLN A 375 7.75 7.03 -5.18
CA GLN A 375 7.72 6.61 -6.59
C GLN A 375 7.40 5.12 -6.71
N VAL A 376 6.37 4.81 -7.51
CA VAL A 376 5.87 3.47 -7.75
C VAL A 376 5.59 3.24 -9.23
N PRO A 377 5.61 1.99 -9.72
CA PRO A 377 5.20 1.70 -11.09
C PRO A 377 3.70 1.95 -11.30
N LEU A 378 3.32 2.33 -12.51
CA LEU A 378 1.95 2.32 -13.01
C LEU A 378 2.00 1.80 -14.45
N ILE A 379 1.81 0.50 -14.60
CA ILE A 379 2.03 -0.23 -15.86
C ILE A 379 0.74 -0.91 -16.25
N VAL A 380 0.36 -0.82 -17.52
CA VAL A 380 -0.78 -1.56 -18.06
C VAL A 380 -0.40 -2.28 -19.34
N ASN A 381 -0.93 -3.50 -19.52
CA ASN A 381 -0.63 -4.38 -20.66
C ASN A 381 -1.34 -3.97 -21.97
N ARG A 382 -1.88 -2.79 -22.03
CA ARG A 382 -2.53 -2.19 -23.22
C ARG A 382 -1.95 -0.80 -23.46
N ARG A 383 -2.00 -0.35 -24.71
CA ARG A 383 -1.62 1.01 -25.05
C ARG A 383 -2.69 2.00 -24.60
N ALA A 384 -2.27 3.03 -23.94
CA ALA A 384 -3.14 4.17 -23.65
C ALA A 384 -3.17 5.11 -24.86
N ALA A 385 -4.33 5.75 -25.07
CA ALA A 385 -4.50 6.85 -26.02
C ALA A 385 -4.61 8.16 -25.25
N ASP A 386 -4.03 9.21 -25.78
CA ASP A 386 -4.20 10.61 -25.34
C ASP A 386 -4.10 10.82 -23.83
N LEU A 387 -3.00 10.33 -23.25
CA LEU A 387 -2.76 10.50 -21.81
C LEU A 387 -2.69 11.99 -21.46
N PRO A 388 -3.46 12.45 -20.46
CA PRO A 388 -3.37 13.82 -20.00
C PRO A 388 -1.99 14.10 -19.41
N TYR A 389 -1.44 15.27 -19.72
CA TYR A 389 -0.20 15.73 -19.09
C TYR A 389 -0.48 16.12 -17.64
N ARG A 390 -0.23 15.18 -16.74
CA ARG A 390 -0.39 15.36 -15.29
C ARG A 390 0.60 14.51 -14.52
N ARG A 391 0.75 14.80 -13.22
CA ARG A 391 1.43 13.92 -12.29
C ARG A 391 0.51 12.74 -11.98
N TRP A 392 0.91 11.55 -12.42
CA TRP A 392 0.17 10.32 -12.14
C TRP A 392 0.33 9.90 -10.69
N ARG A 393 -0.74 9.38 -10.12
CA ARG A 393 -0.81 8.83 -8.77
C ARG A 393 -1.13 7.33 -8.86
N ASN A 394 -0.72 6.54 -7.87
CA ASN A 394 -1.07 5.11 -7.84
C ASN A 394 -2.60 4.90 -7.86
N PHE A 395 -3.35 5.79 -7.27
CA PHE A 395 -4.81 5.75 -7.27
C PHE A 395 -5.47 6.16 -8.60
N ASP A 396 -4.69 6.49 -9.61
CA ASP A 396 -5.17 6.64 -10.99
C ASP A 396 -5.21 5.29 -11.75
N ALA A 397 -4.90 4.16 -11.11
CA ALA A 397 -4.84 2.85 -11.74
C ALA A 397 -6.16 2.46 -12.43
N PHE A 398 -7.30 2.62 -11.76
CA PHE A 398 -8.62 2.38 -12.35
C PHE A 398 -8.97 3.41 -13.43
N ASP A 399 -8.63 4.69 -13.24
CA ASP A 399 -8.85 5.74 -14.22
C ASP A 399 -8.07 5.48 -15.50
N LEU A 400 -6.79 5.12 -15.39
CA LEU A 400 -5.96 4.73 -16.53
C LEU A 400 -6.58 3.58 -17.32
N ALA A 401 -6.99 2.51 -16.62
CA ALA A 401 -7.50 1.31 -17.25
C ALA A 401 -8.89 1.47 -17.87
N LEU A 402 -9.79 2.21 -17.23
CA LEU A 402 -11.18 2.32 -17.65
C LEU A 402 -11.42 3.48 -18.60
N ASN A 403 -10.60 4.54 -18.54
CA ASN A 403 -10.88 5.77 -19.27
C ASN A 403 -9.88 6.08 -20.39
N HIS A 404 -8.63 5.56 -20.32
CA HIS A 404 -7.55 6.01 -21.21
C HIS A 404 -6.98 4.92 -22.13
N LEU A 405 -7.51 3.69 -22.13
CA LEU A 405 -7.05 2.63 -23.03
C LEU A 405 -7.77 2.68 -24.37
N GLN A 406 -7.05 2.23 -25.42
CA GLN A 406 -7.56 2.07 -26.79
C GLN A 406 -8.53 0.89 -26.92
#